data_d8cd36871f83a70d832c5d3bf9c238db
#
_entry.id   d8cd36871f83a70d832c5d3bf9c238db
#
_cell.length_a   1.000
_cell.length_b   1.000
_cell.length_c   1.000
_cell.angle_alpha   90.00
_cell.angle_beta   90.00
_cell.angle_gamma   90.00
#
_symmetry.space_group_name_H-M   'P 1'
#
loop_
_entity.id
_entity.type
_entity.pdbx_description
1 polymer ?
#
loop_
_entity_poly.entity_id
_entity_poly.type
_entity_poly.pdbx_seq_one_letter_code
_entity_poly.pdbx_strand_id
1 'polypeptide(L)'
;LESLLTMDLPGVHVEWSTNEKVAFEIALGAAWAGHRALCTMKMSGLNVAYDSLISAAYSGTVGGLVIYVADDPGVSAGMAEQDSRGFAVMSDLPMIEPASPAEAYQLTQTAFEISERTSTPGTWP
;
A
#
# COMPACT_ATOMS: atom_id res chain seq x y z
N LEU A 1 0.68 -11.91 4.16
CA LEU A 1 -0.71 -12.05 3.71
C LEU A 1 -1.26 -13.46 3.97
N GLU A 2 -0.52 -14.53 3.65
CA GLU A 2 -0.97 -15.92 3.90
C GLU A 2 -1.46 -16.14 5.34
N SER A 3 -0.73 -15.63 6.32
CA SER A 3 -1.14 -15.75 7.73
C SER A 3 -2.48 -15.07 8.00
N LEU A 4 -2.75 -13.93 7.38
CA LEU A 4 -4.03 -13.20 7.53
C LEU A 4 -5.20 -13.97 6.89
N LEU A 5 -4.96 -14.64 5.76
CA LEU A 5 -5.98 -15.46 5.09
C LEU A 5 -6.43 -16.67 5.91
N THR A 6 -5.57 -17.17 6.79
CA THR A 6 -5.86 -18.32 7.66
C THR A 6 -6.45 -17.93 9.01
N MET A 7 -6.47 -16.63 9.34
CA MET A 7 -7.01 -16.11 10.59
C MET A 7 -8.50 -15.79 10.43
N ASP A 8 -9.29 -16.16 11.43
CA ASP A 8 -10.67 -15.66 11.55
C ASP A 8 -10.63 -14.26 12.16
N LEU A 9 -10.76 -13.23 11.31
CA LEU A 9 -10.70 -11.83 11.70
C LEU A 9 -12.08 -11.18 11.47
N PRO A 10 -12.94 -11.15 12.47
CA PRO A 10 -14.28 -10.59 12.33
C PRO A 10 -14.26 -9.14 11.83
N GLY A 11 -14.99 -8.87 10.74
CA GLY A 11 -15.07 -7.53 10.15
C GLY A 11 -13.89 -7.13 9.28
N VAL A 12 -12.94 -8.03 9.03
CA VAL A 12 -11.81 -7.81 8.12
C VAL A 12 -11.94 -8.70 6.89
N HIS A 13 -11.98 -8.10 5.71
CA HIS A 13 -11.88 -8.83 4.45
C HIS A 13 -10.42 -8.98 4.05
N VAL A 14 -9.99 -10.18 3.73
CA VAL A 14 -8.63 -10.48 3.26
C VAL A 14 -8.71 -11.33 2.00
N GLU A 15 -8.02 -10.94 0.94
CA GLU A 15 -7.99 -11.69 -0.31
C GLU A 15 -6.64 -11.63 -1.04
N TRP A 16 -6.40 -12.60 -1.92
CA TRP A 16 -5.44 -12.53 -3.01
C TRP A 16 -6.15 -12.05 -4.27
N SER A 17 -5.74 -10.93 -4.79
CA SER A 17 -6.26 -10.42 -6.06
C SER A 17 -5.52 -11.02 -7.26
N THR A 18 -6.11 -10.93 -8.44
CA THR A 18 -5.55 -11.49 -9.68
C THR A 18 -4.26 -10.81 -10.14
N ASN A 19 -4.08 -9.55 -9.81
CA ASN A 19 -2.86 -8.76 -10.02
C ASN A 19 -2.87 -7.51 -9.14
N GLU A 20 -1.75 -6.79 -9.13
CA GLU A 20 -1.53 -5.67 -8.23
C GLU A 20 -2.39 -4.44 -8.55
N LYS A 21 -2.72 -4.21 -9.82
CA LYS A 21 -3.66 -3.14 -10.18
C LYS A 21 -5.04 -3.41 -9.61
N VAL A 22 -5.56 -4.62 -9.78
CA VAL A 22 -6.85 -5.04 -9.22
C VAL A 22 -6.82 -4.98 -7.69
N ALA A 23 -5.75 -5.47 -7.05
CA ALA A 23 -5.59 -5.38 -5.60
C ALA A 23 -5.68 -3.93 -5.10
N PHE A 24 -4.98 -3.03 -5.76
CA PHE A 24 -5.00 -1.61 -5.41
C PHE A 24 -6.38 -0.98 -5.63
N GLU A 25 -7.03 -1.27 -6.76
CA GLU A 25 -8.35 -0.71 -7.10
C GLU A 25 -9.45 -1.19 -6.16
N ILE A 26 -9.39 -2.43 -5.69
CA ILE A 26 -10.30 -2.95 -4.65
C ILE A 26 -10.07 -2.21 -3.32
N ALA A 27 -8.81 -2.07 -2.90
CA ALA A 27 -8.47 -1.32 -1.70
C ALA A 27 -8.88 0.15 -1.79
N LEU A 28 -8.68 0.77 -2.95
CA LEU A 28 -9.12 2.15 -3.24
C LEU A 28 -10.65 2.28 -3.15
N GLY A 29 -11.38 1.34 -3.73
CA GLY A 29 -12.85 1.30 -3.63
C GLY A 29 -13.34 1.22 -2.19
N ALA A 30 -12.69 0.41 -1.35
CA ALA A 30 -12.98 0.34 0.08
C ALA A 30 -12.68 1.67 0.80
N ALA A 31 -11.55 2.32 0.46
CA ALA A 31 -11.19 3.61 1.01
C ALA A 31 -12.17 4.73 0.58
N TRP A 32 -12.65 4.72 -0.65
CA TRP A 32 -13.70 5.64 -1.10
C TRP A 32 -15.05 5.40 -0.38
N ALA A 33 -15.32 4.16 0.00
CA ALA A 33 -16.49 3.82 0.83
C ALA A 33 -16.32 4.17 2.32
N GLY A 34 -15.19 4.77 2.72
CA GLY A 34 -14.92 5.21 4.09
C GLY A 34 -14.30 4.14 4.99
N HIS A 35 -13.84 3.02 4.44
CA HIS A 35 -13.16 1.95 5.20
C HIS A 35 -11.65 2.11 5.14
N ARG A 36 -10.96 1.59 6.17
CA ARG A 36 -9.51 1.41 6.10
C ARG A 36 -9.16 0.25 5.18
N ALA A 37 -8.18 0.44 4.32
CA ALA A 37 -7.69 -0.59 3.41
C ALA A 37 -6.16 -0.62 3.38
N LEU A 38 -5.60 -1.84 3.35
CA LEU A 38 -4.18 -2.10 3.19
C LEU A 38 -3.97 -2.91 1.92
N CYS A 39 -3.17 -2.40 1.00
CA CYS A 39 -2.72 -3.14 -0.18
C CYS A 39 -1.23 -3.44 -0.05
N THR A 40 -0.84 -4.70 -0.25
CA THR A 40 0.55 -5.11 -0.17
C THR A 40 1.03 -5.66 -1.50
N MET A 41 2.21 -5.24 -1.92
CA MET A 41 2.79 -5.70 -3.18
C MET A 41 4.31 -5.57 -3.18
N LYS A 42 4.96 -6.21 -4.12
CA LYS A 42 6.38 -6.03 -4.42
C LYS A 42 6.57 -4.79 -5.32
N MET A 43 7.78 -4.25 -5.37
CA MET A 43 8.12 -3.09 -6.21
C MET A 43 7.67 -3.24 -7.67
N SER A 44 7.80 -4.43 -8.26
CA SER A 44 7.33 -4.69 -9.64
C SER A 44 5.81 -4.60 -9.78
N GLY A 45 5.06 -4.93 -8.73
CA GLY A 45 3.61 -4.77 -8.69
C GLY A 45 3.19 -3.29 -8.64
N LEU A 46 4.00 -2.44 -8.01
CA LEU A 46 3.76 -1.00 -8.00
C LEU A 46 3.81 -0.40 -9.42
N ASN A 47 4.67 -0.91 -10.30
CA ASN A 47 4.70 -0.49 -11.70
C ASN A 47 3.34 -0.73 -12.38
N VAL A 48 2.71 -1.87 -12.11
CA VAL A 48 1.40 -2.24 -12.67
C VAL A 48 0.27 -1.42 -12.06
N ALA A 49 0.34 -1.12 -10.76
CA ALA A 49 -0.67 -0.38 -10.02
C ALA A 49 -0.54 1.14 -10.16
N TYR A 50 0.57 1.65 -10.73
CA TYR A 50 0.91 3.07 -10.67
C TYR A 50 -0.10 3.98 -11.37
N ASP A 51 -0.71 3.56 -12.47
CA ASP A 51 -1.77 4.30 -13.15
C ASP A 51 -2.95 4.62 -12.21
N SER A 52 -3.39 3.62 -11.46
CA SER A 52 -4.45 3.80 -10.48
C SER A 52 -3.97 4.57 -9.24
N LEU A 53 -2.73 4.37 -8.83
CA LEU A 53 -2.13 5.08 -7.70
C LEU A 53 -2.03 6.59 -7.96
N ILE A 54 -1.50 7.00 -9.11
CA ILE A 54 -1.38 8.44 -9.42
C ILE A 54 -2.76 9.09 -9.55
N SER A 55 -3.74 8.36 -10.08
CA SER A 55 -5.12 8.83 -10.15
C SER A 55 -5.74 9.00 -8.76
N ALA A 56 -5.47 8.06 -7.85
CA ALA A 56 -5.92 8.12 -6.46
C ALA A 56 -5.26 9.25 -5.67
N ALA A 57 -3.99 9.57 -5.96
CA ALA A 57 -3.28 10.68 -5.35
C ALA A 57 -3.98 12.03 -5.63
N TYR A 58 -4.50 12.21 -6.84
CA TYR A 58 -5.22 13.42 -7.22
C TYR A 58 -6.71 13.43 -6.80
N SER A 59 -7.36 12.27 -6.77
CA SER A 59 -8.78 12.17 -6.38
C SER A 59 -8.99 12.14 -4.87
N GLY A 60 -7.98 11.71 -4.12
CA GLY A 60 -8.06 11.54 -2.68
C GLY A 60 -8.84 10.30 -2.24
N THR A 61 -8.92 10.10 -0.93
CA THR A 61 -9.66 9.02 -0.28
C THR A 61 -10.50 9.54 0.88
N VAL A 62 -11.54 8.81 1.26
CA VAL A 62 -12.38 9.12 2.43
C VAL A 62 -11.90 8.35 3.66
N GLY A 63 -11.70 7.04 3.54
CA GLY A 63 -11.06 6.20 4.55
C GLY A 63 -9.56 6.09 4.33
N GLY A 64 -8.84 5.59 5.32
CA GLY A 64 -7.39 5.40 5.24
C GLY A 64 -7.01 4.34 4.21
N LEU A 65 -6.13 4.67 3.28
CA LEU A 65 -5.54 3.75 2.32
C LEU A 65 -4.02 3.72 2.51
N VAL A 66 -3.50 2.54 2.82
CA VAL A 66 -2.06 2.32 2.98
C VAL A 66 -1.58 1.30 1.95
N ILE A 67 -0.47 1.61 1.30
CA ILE A 67 0.18 0.72 0.35
C ILE A 67 1.52 0.31 0.92
N TYR A 68 1.67 -0.99 1.19
CA TYR A 68 2.92 -1.59 1.62
C TYR A 68 3.66 -2.13 0.41
N VAL A 69 4.79 -1.54 0.08
CA VAL A 69 5.64 -1.97 -1.04
C VAL A 69 6.91 -2.61 -0.49
N ALA A 70 7.23 -3.80 -0.94
CA ALA A 70 8.47 -4.48 -0.57
C ALA A 70 9.49 -4.31 -1.70
N ASP A 71 10.50 -3.49 -1.46
CA ASP A 71 11.68 -3.40 -2.33
C ASP A 71 12.61 -4.59 -2.11
N ASP A 72 13.45 -4.89 -3.08
CA ASP A 72 14.36 -6.04 -3.08
C ASP A 72 15.79 -5.59 -3.45
N PRO A 73 16.44 -4.80 -2.58
CA PRO A 73 17.80 -4.34 -2.84
C PRO A 73 18.78 -5.51 -2.93
N GLY A 74 19.62 -5.50 -3.97
CA GLY A 74 20.53 -6.60 -4.26
C GLY A 74 19.88 -7.82 -4.93
N VAL A 75 18.62 -7.72 -5.31
CA VAL A 75 17.84 -8.72 -6.05
C VAL A 75 17.92 -10.12 -5.47
N SER A 76 17.10 -10.40 -4.46
CA SER A 76 17.01 -11.75 -3.87
C SER A 76 15.91 -12.62 -4.50
N ALA A 77 14.78 -12.04 -4.88
CA ALA A 77 13.60 -12.76 -5.36
C ALA A 77 12.88 -12.07 -6.55
N GLY A 78 13.55 -11.19 -7.27
CA GLY A 78 13.04 -10.51 -8.45
C GLY A 78 13.98 -10.61 -9.64
N MET A 79 13.58 -10.03 -10.75
CA MET A 79 14.39 -9.97 -11.98
C MET A 79 15.25 -8.71 -12.04
N ALA A 80 14.91 -7.68 -11.28
CA ALA A 80 15.59 -6.39 -11.26
C ALA A 80 15.45 -5.73 -9.89
N GLU A 81 16.44 -4.92 -9.55
CA GLU A 81 16.38 -4.00 -8.42
C GLU A 81 15.59 -2.75 -8.80
N GLN A 82 14.76 -2.26 -7.89
CA GLN A 82 13.99 -1.04 -8.09
C GLN A 82 13.84 -0.30 -6.76
N ASP A 83 14.01 1.01 -6.80
CA ASP A 83 13.75 1.91 -5.69
C ASP A 83 12.34 2.52 -5.84
N SER A 84 11.43 2.09 -4.99
CA SER A 84 10.02 2.51 -5.05
C SER A 84 9.77 3.92 -4.50
N ARG A 85 10.75 4.55 -3.86
CA ARG A 85 10.61 5.93 -3.33
C ARG A 85 10.28 6.95 -4.42
N GLY A 86 10.78 6.73 -5.62
CA GLY A 86 10.49 7.59 -6.77
C GLY A 86 9.01 7.70 -7.09
N PHE A 87 8.23 6.65 -6.89
CA PHE A 87 6.78 6.67 -7.14
C PHE A 87 6.02 7.57 -6.16
N ALA A 88 6.40 7.56 -4.88
CA ALA A 88 5.81 8.45 -3.88
C ALA A 88 6.12 9.91 -4.19
N VAL A 89 7.36 10.21 -4.56
CA VAL A 89 7.78 11.57 -4.95
C VAL A 89 7.02 12.06 -6.18
N MET A 90 6.90 11.23 -7.23
CA MET A 90 6.17 11.60 -8.46
C MET A 90 4.65 11.76 -8.23
N SER A 91 4.11 11.10 -7.21
CA SER A 91 2.68 11.15 -6.87
C SER A 91 2.36 12.17 -5.78
N ASP A 92 3.38 12.85 -5.23
CA ASP A 92 3.25 13.77 -4.10
C ASP A 92 2.56 13.15 -2.87
N LEU A 93 2.86 11.86 -2.63
CA LEU A 93 2.27 11.08 -1.56
C LEU A 93 3.18 11.00 -0.33
N PRO A 94 2.60 11.02 0.89
CA PRO A 94 3.38 10.78 2.10
C PRO A 94 3.96 9.36 2.08
N MET A 95 5.23 9.25 2.45
CA MET A 95 5.98 8.01 2.47
C MET A 95 6.65 7.81 3.82
N ILE A 96 6.63 6.58 4.31
CA ILE A 96 7.30 6.17 5.54
C ILE A 96 8.19 4.97 5.21
N GLU A 97 9.40 4.95 5.76
CA GLU A 97 10.36 3.86 5.56
C GLU A 97 10.79 3.31 6.95
N PRO A 98 10.35 2.10 7.33
CA PRO A 98 10.75 1.52 8.62
C PRO A 98 12.15 0.91 8.55
N ALA A 99 12.94 1.10 9.61
CA ALA A 99 14.27 0.51 9.75
C ALA A 99 14.25 -0.90 10.37
N SER A 100 13.10 -1.37 10.88
CA SER A 100 12.97 -2.68 11.50
C SER A 100 11.53 -3.20 11.43
N PRO A 101 11.30 -4.53 11.59
CA PRO A 101 9.95 -5.09 11.66
C PRO A 101 9.11 -4.55 12.82
N ALA A 102 9.73 -4.24 13.95
CA ALA A 102 9.03 -3.65 15.09
C ALA A 102 8.54 -2.24 14.78
N GLU A 103 9.36 -1.46 14.10
CA GLU A 103 9.01 -0.11 13.64
C GLU A 103 7.94 -0.17 12.54
N ALA A 104 8.04 -1.12 11.62
CA ALA A 104 7.02 -1.36 10.59
C ALA A 104 5.63 -1.57 11.19
N TYR A 105 5.54 -2.36 12.27
CA TYR A 105 4.29 -2.58 12.99
C TYR A 105 3.71 -1.28 13.56
N GLN A 106 4.54 -0.46 14.20
CA GLN A 106 4.10 0.81 14.80
C GLN A 106 3.72 1.84 13.73
N LEU A 107 4.54 1.95 12.69
CA LEU A 107 4.34 2.93 11.62
C LEU A 107 3.14 2.59 10.72
N THR A 108 2.68 1.33 10.68
CA THR A 108 1.43 0.99 9.98
C THR A 108 0.23 1.75 10.53
N GLN A 109 0.12 1.90 11.84
CA GLN A 109 -0.94 2.69 12.46
C GLN A 109 -0.81 4.17 12.10
N THR A 110 0.41 4.70 12.21
CA THR A 110 0.73 6.09 11.83
C THR A 110 0.43 6.35 10.35
N ALA A 111 0.71 5.39 9.46
CA ALA A 111 0.42 5.52 8.03
C ALA A 111 -1.09 5.68 7.77
N PHE A 112 -1.93 4.91 8.45
CA PHE A 112 -3.38 5.09 8.37
C PHE A 112 -3.83 6.47 8.89
N GLU A 113 -3.30 6.91 10.02
CA GLU A 113 -3.62 8.23 10.59
C GLU A 113 -3.20 9.38 9.65
N ILE A 114 -2.03 9.26 9.01
CA ILE A 114 -1.57 10.23 8.01
C ILE A 114 -2.51 10.21 6.80
N SER A 115 -2.81 9.05 6.24
CA SER A 115 -3.70 8.92 5.09
C SER A 115 -5.07 9.54 5.35
N GLU A 116 -5.68 9.26 6.50
CA GLU A 116 -6.98 9.82 6.90
C GLU A 116 -6.93 11.34 7.10
N ARG A 117 -5.84 11.85 7.69
CA ARG A 117 -5.66 13.29 7.93
C ARG A 117 -5.41 14.08 6.65
N THR A 118 -4.70 13.50 5.70
CA THR A 118 -4.38 14.14 4.42
C THR A 118 -5.40 13.83 3.32
N SER A 119 -6.30 12.86 3.56
CA SER A 119 -7.24 12.34 2.57
C SER A 119 -6.55 11.82 1.30
N THR A 120 -5.36 11.26 1.44
CA THR A 120 -4.55 10.69 0.34
C THR A 120 -4.05 9.31 0.70
N PRO A 121 -3.72 8.44 -0.28
CA PRO A 121 -3.02 7.21 0.00
C PRO A 121 -1.70 7.46 0.72
N GLY A 122 -1.39 6.66 1.75
CA GLY A 122 -0.07 6.60 2.35
C GLY A 122 0.75 5.48 1.70
N THR A 123 2.01 5.73 1.40
CA THR A 123 2.90 4.74 0.77
C THR A 123 4.02 4.30 1.70
N TRP A 124 4.41 3.03 1.56
CA TRP A 124 5.53 2.40 2.24
C TRP A 124 6.46 1.77 1.21
N PRO A 125 7.71 2.16 1.10
CA PRO A 125 8.75 1.39 0.41
C PRO A 125 9.34 0.30 1.30
#